data_ce81c963af4b339e5a7ed969be647df1
#
_entry.id   ce81c963af4b339e5a7ed969be647df1
#
_cell.length_a   1.000
_cell.length_b   1.000
_cell.length_c   1.000
_cell.angle_alpha   90.00
_cell.angle_beta   90.00
_cell.angle_gamma   90.00
#
_symmetry.space_group_name_H-M   'P 1'
#
loop_
_entity.id
_entity.type
_entity.pdbx_description
1 polymer ?
#
loop_
_entity_poly.entity_id
_entity_poly.type
_entity_poly.pdbx_seq_one_letter_code
_entity_poly.pdbx_strand_id
1 'polypeptide(L)'
;MKRIFICLIAFLLLVGCTVSAPKNQAGREEPTKYKGVSSAGIWISYSEVNAMLKSENGFKAEFDKAIQNCKQLNIGNIYLHIRSHCDSLFKSDYFPQNKLARGLDYDPFEYAVNACKNSGIKIHAWINPYRINAASDDISALDNDSPAYKWLNDDNPDNDINVVRCGGIYLNPAESEVRQLIIDGIRELLSKYIIDGVHFDDYFYPTTDPEFDKTSYANYCKTAENPIALDDWRRANVNTLLAGCRAAIKSIGGERVDFSISPAASIDKNYTDYYADVKLWVKDGFMDTIIPQLYFGFDYPNNDYCFDNLLKEWVSVGITNENVKLAIGLAPYKLGTDNEPDTAEWKNGTDIIARQIKSCTNNGAVTGYVLFSYSSVFSKAEQTQEQLEKIKEVIAK
;
A
#
# COMPACT_ATOMS: atom_id res chain seq x y z
N MET A 1 -3.69 -5.74 -63.68
CA MET A 1 -3.01 -4.62 -62.97
C MET A 1 -3.09 -4.93 -61.47
N LYS A 2 -1.99 -5.44 -60.92
CA LYS A 2 -1.87 -5.79 -59.48
C LYS A 2 -1.45 -4.52 -58.73
N ARG A 3 -2.27 -4.07 -57.77
CA ARG A 3 -1.91 -2.99 -56.84
C ARG A 3 -1.19 -3.62 -55.64
N ILE A 4 0.06 -3.27 -55.49
CA ILE A 4 0.91 -3.62 -54.35
C ILE A 4 0.61 -2.62 -53.25
N PHE A 5 0.15 -3.11 -52.07
CA PHE A 5 0.05 -2.33 -50.83
C PHE A 5 1.41 -2.36 -50.13
N ILE A 6 2.06 -1.22 -50.07
CA ILE A 6 3.28 -1.03 -49.27
C ILE A 6 2.88 -0.66 -47.87
N CYS A 7 3.10 -1.57 -46.89
CA CYS A 7 3.02 -1.23 -45.46
C CYS A 7 4.26 -0.40 -45.08
N LEU A 8 4.06 0.85 -44.74
CA LEU A 8 5.09 1.69 -44.10
C LEU A 8 5.13 1.28 -42.60
N ILE A 9 6.20 0.59 -42.21
CA ILE A 9 6.55 0.38 -40.80
C ILE A 9 7.27 1.65 -40.34
N ALA A 10 6.62 2.43 -39.52
CA ALA A 10 7.22 3.57 -38.83
C ALA A 10 8.12 3.07 -37.70
N PHE A 11 9.44 3.17 -37.89
CA PHE A 11 10.44 2.97 -36.85
C PHE A 11 10.40 4.19 -35.90
N LEU A 12 9.83 4.03 -34.74
CA LEU A 12 9.98 4.97 -33.62
C LEU A 12 11.39 4.80 -33.04
N LEU A 13 12.27 5.73 -33.34
CA LEU A 13 13.55 5.89 -32.67
C LEU A 13 13.30 6.31 -31.21
N LEU A 14 13.38 5.35 -30.30
CA LEU A 14 13.50 5.61 -28.88
C LEU A 14 14.87 6.24 -28.62
N VAL A 15 14.89 7.54 -28.39
CA VAL A 15 16.05 8.24 -27.81
C VAL A 15 16.15 7.78 -26.36
N GLY A 16 17.00 6.81 -26.11
CA GLY A 16 17.32 6.34 -24.76
C GLY A 16 18.12 7.41 -24.01
N CYS A 17 17.48 8.15 -23.12
CA CYS A 17 18.20 8.82 -22.05
C CYS A 17 18.75 7.76 -21.12
N THR A 18 20.05 7.50 -21.22
CA THR A 18 20.77 6.67 -20.25
C THR A 18 20.84 7.42 -18.92
N VAL A 19 19.92 7.14 -18.02
CA VAL A 19 20.05 7.50 -16.61
C VAL A 19 21.15 6.62 -16.05
N SER A 20 22.29 7.24 -15.70
CA SER A 20 23.40 6.55 -15.06
C SER A 20 22.96 5.97 -13.73
N ALA A 21 23.03 4.65 -13.57
CA ALA A 21 22.81 4.00 -12.28
C ALA A 21 23.79 4.53 -11.22
N PRO A 22 23.37 4.70 -9.96
CA PRO A 22 24.26 5.16 -8.91
C PRO A 22 25.43 4.20 -8.74
N LYS A 23 26.65 4.72 -8.78
CA LYS A 23 27.94 4.01 -8.75
C LYS A 23 28.31 3.44 -7.38
N ASN A 24 27.41 2.82 -6.64
CA ASN A 24 27.76 2.09 -5.42
C ASN A 24 26.83 0.87 -5.19
N GLN A 25 26.98 -0.12 -6.08
CA GLN A 25 26.47 -1.48 -5.83
C GLN A 25 27.63 -2.36 -5.36
N ALA A 26 28.22 -2.05 -4.21
CA ALA A 26 29.01 -3.03 -3.48
C ALA A 26 28.03 -4.06 -2.89
N GLY A 27 28.26 -5.34 -3.18
CA GLY A 27 27.37 -6.44 -2.91
C GLY A 27 26.76 -6.41 -1.50
N ARG A 28 25.43 -6.49 -1.48
CA ARG A 28 24.68 -6.81 -0.26
C ARG A 28 24.95 -8.30 -0.02
N GLU A 29 25.66 -8.65 1.06
CA GLU A 29 25.67 -10.04 1.56
C GLU A 29 24.20 -10.44 1.82
N GLU A 30 23.79 -11.62 1.33
CA GLU A 30 22.46 -12.15 1.66
C GLU A 30 22.33 -12.21 3.18
N PRO A 31 21.27 -11.63 3.77
CA PRO A 31 21.07 -11.70 5.20
C PRO A 31 20.96 -13.16 5.63
N THR A 32 21.64 -13.55 6.69
CA THR A 32 21.58 -14.86 7.31
C THR A 32 20.12 -15.30 7.43
N LYS A 33 19.77 -16.44 6.82
CA LYS A 33 18.43 -17.01 6.80
C LYS A 33 17.85 -17.04 8.21
N TYR A 34 16.88 -16.17 8.49
CA TYR A 34 16.02 -16.33 9.65
C TYR A 34 15.25 -17.66 9.48
N LYS A 35 15.42 -18.57 10.43
CA LYS A 35 14.60 -19.77 10.54
C LYS A 35 13.27 -19.35 11.15
N GLY A 36 12.28 -19.01 10.33
CA GLY A 36 10.94 -18.62 10.74
C GLY A 36 10.13 -18.22 9.51
N VAL A 37 8.84 -18.10 9.61
CA VAL A 37 7.94 -17.71 8.51
C VAL A 37 8.58 -16.56 7.70
N SER A 38 8.97 -16.85 6.48
CA SER A 38 9.86 -16.00 5.67
C SER A 38 9.28 -14.65 5.27
N SER A 39 8.03 -14.33 5.70
CA SER A 39 7.31 -13.13 5.33
C SER A 39 6.35 -12.58 6.39
N ALA A 40 6.66 -12.75 7.69
CA ALA A 40 5.96 -12.00 8.75
C ALA A 40 6.25 -10.50 8.60
N GLY A 41 5.20 -9.69 8.63
CA GLY A 41 5.29 -8.25 8.45
C GLY A 41 4.49 -7.47 9.48
N ILE A 42 4.75 -6.15 9.55
CA ILE A 42 4.02 -5.22 10.39
C ILE A 42 3.84 -3.89 9.65
N TRP A 43 2.65 -3.31 9.75
CA TRP A 43 2.41 -1.94 9.31
C TRP A 43 2.75 -0.95 10.42
N ILE A 44 3.46 0.10 10.05
CA ILE A 44 3.63 1.32 10.86
C ILE A 44 2.86 2.43 10.15
N SER A 45 1.69 2.77 10.68
CA SER A 45 0.75 3.71 10.08
C SER A 45 1.23 5.16 10.19
N TYR A 46 0.63 6.05 9.40
CA TYR A 46 0.94 7.48 9.46
C TYR A 46 0.73 8.10 10.85
N SER A 47 -0.26 7.63 11.59
CA SER A 47 -0.51 8.10 12.97
C SER A 47 0.62 7.71 13.91
N GLU A 48 1.19 6.51 13.73
CA GLU A 48 2.33 6.02 14.49
C GLU A 48 3.63 6.73 14.08
N VAL A 49 3.84 6.95 12.79
CA VAL A 49 4.94 7.78 12.28
C VAL A 49 4.87 9.19 12.87
N ASN A 50 3.68 9.81 12.86
CA ASN A 50 3.48 11.13 13.46
C ASN A 50 3.71 11.13 14.97
N ALA A 51 3.33 10.06 15.68
CA ALA A 51 3.62 9.89 17.10
C ALA A 51 5.14 9.79 17.36
N MET A 52 5.87 9.03 16.56
CA MET A 52 7.33 8.94 16.64
C MET A 52 8.01 10.28 16.38
N LEU A 53 7.53 11.06 15.39
CA LEU A 53 8.05 12.40 15.07
C LEU A 53 7.80 13.42 16.19
N LYS A 54 6.72 13.27 16.96
CA LYS A 54 6.35 14.12 18.10
C LYS A 54 6.94 13.68 19.43
N SER A 55 7.50 12.48 19.52
CA SER A 55 8.05 11.93 20.76
C SER A 55 9.22 12.78 21.27
N GLU A 56 9.31 12.97 22.58
CA GLU A 56 10.46 13.60 23.24
C GLU A 56 11.76 12.85 22.94
N ASN A 57 11.71 11.55 22.73
CA ASN A 57 12.86 10.74 22.36
C ASN A 57 13.25 10.90 20.89
N GLY A 58 12.36 11.50 20.07
CA GLY A 58 12.55 11.68 18.64
C GLY A 58 12.32 10.41 17.81
N PHE A 59 12.11 10.62 16.52
CA PHE A 59 11.82 9.54 15.57
C PHE A 59 12.85 8.42 15.58
N LYS A 60 14.15 8.76 15.65
CA LYS A 60 15.25 7.79 15.59
C LYS A 60 15.13 6.75 16.71
N ALA A 61 15.01 7.21 17.96
CA ALA A 61 14.94 6.32 19.12
C ALA A 61 13.66 5.45 19.12
N GLU A 62 12.52 6.03 18.73
CA GLU A 62 11.27 5.27 18.63
C GLU A 62 11.30 4.24 17.49
N PHE A 63 11.93 4.57 16.36
CA PHE A 63 12.09 3.62 15.26
C PHE A 63 13.07 2.49 15.61
N ASP A 64 14.20 2.79 16.28
CA ASP A 64 15.12 1.77 16.78
C ASP A 64 14.44 0.81 17.76
N LYS A 65 13.55 1.32 18.62
CA LYS A 65 12.71 0.49 19.48
C LYS A 65 11.74 -0.38 18.67
N ALA A 66 11.17 0.16 17.58
CA ALA A 66 10.33 -0.63 16.69
C ALA A 66 11.11 -1.77 16.04
N ILE A 67 12.32 -1.55 15.59
CA ILE A 67 13.24 -2.59 15.08
C ILE A 67 13.48 -3.68 16.12
N GLN A 68 13.78 -3.30 17.38
CA GLN A 68 14.02 -4.26 18.46
C GLN A 68 12.77 -5.12 18.75
N ASN A 69 11.60 -4.49 18.78
CA ASN A 69 10.33 -5.17 18.98
C ASN A 69 10.02 -6.15 17.82
N CYS A 70 10.25 -5.74 16.58
CA CYS A 70 10.08 -6.59 15.42
C CYS A 70 10.94 -7.86 15.50
N LYS A 71 12.19 -7.73 15.97
CA LYS A 71 13.09 -8.88 16.16
C LYS A 71 12.57 -9.90 17.17
N GLN A 72 11.85 -9.46 18.22
CA GLN A 72 11.26 -10.36 19.22
C GLN A 72 10.18 -11.28 18.64
N LEU A 73 9.53 -10.86 17.55
CA LEU A 73 8.48 -11.60 16.86
C LEU A 73 8.93 -12.16 15.50
N ASN A 74 10.23 -12.21 15.21
CA ASN A 74 10.77 -12.62 13.91
C ASN A 74 10.10 -11.90 12.73
N ILE A 75 9.66 -10.66 12.92
CA ILE A 75 9.11 -9.82 11.85
C ILE A 75 10.23 -9.39 10.93
N GLY A 76 10.16 -9.84 9.69
CA GLY A 76 11.17 -9.57 8.67
C GLY A 76 10.82 -8.44 7.70
N ASN A 77 9.59 -7.89 7.79
CA ASN A 77 9.12 -6.84 6.87
C ASN A 77 8.43 -5.71 7.65
N ILE A 78 8.83 -4.47 7.41
CA ILE A 78 8.15 -3.26 7.90
C ILE A 78 7.55 -2.53 6.71
N TYR A 79 6.24 -2.29 6.76
CA TYR A 79 5.49 -1.45 5.82
C TYR A 79 5.31 -0.08 6.47
N LEU A 80 6.19 0.87 6.12
CA LEU A 80 6.23 2.21 6.72
C LEU A 80 5.43 3.20 5.88
N HIS A 81 4.41 3.82 6.47
CA HIS A 81 3.54 4.79 5.79
C HIS A 81 4.29 6.10 5.53
N ILE A 82 4.82 6.28 4.33
CA ILE A 82 5.63 7.44 3.95
C ILE A 82 4.87 8.50 3.18
N ARG A 83 3.72 8.11 2.59
CA ARG A 83 2.81 9.03 1.88
C ARG A 83 1.37 8.66 2.19
N SER A 84 0.75 9.41 3.07
CA SER A 84 -0.58 9.11 3.57
C SER A 84 -1.67 10.07 3.09
N HIS A 85 -1.31 11.33 2.84
CA HIS A 85 -2.21 12.43 2.52
C HIS A 85 -1.64 13.32 1.41
N CYS A 86 -1.17 12.70 0.31
CA CYS A 86 -0.50 13.41 -0.77
C CYS A 86 0.71 14.24 -0.27
N ASP A 87 1.34 13.75 0.78
CA ASP A 87 2.55 14.29 1.43
C ASP A 87 3.74 13.33 1.26
N SER A 88 4.86 13.62 1.87
CA SER A 88 6.03 12.73 1.88
C SER A 88 6.78 12.80 3.21
N LEU A 89 7.20 11.66 3.75
CA LEU A 89 8.06 11.61 4.94
C LEU A 89 9.47 12.17 4.68
N PHE A 90 9.91 12.17 3.44
CA PHE A 90 11.18 12.72 2.97
C PHE A 90 10.99 13.98 2.11
N LYS A 91 12.07 14.71 1.84
CA LYS A 91 12.02 15.86 0.94
C LYS A 91 11.84 15.41 -0.51
N SER A 92 10.62 15.61 -1.04
CA SER A 92 10.21 15.23 -2.39
C SER A 92 10.13 16.46 -3.31
N ASP A 93 10.40 16.24 -4.60
CA ASP A 93 10.21 17.26 -5.64
C ASP A 93 8.75 17.30 -6.14
N TYR A 94 7.95 16.27 -5.81
CA TYR A 94 6.56 16.11 -6.26
C TYR A 94 5.52 16.35 -5.16
N PHE A 95 5.88 16.11 -3.89
CA PHE A 95 4.93 16.15 -2.77
C PHE A 95 5.47 17.00 -1.62
N PRO A 96 4.62 17.77 -0.93
CA PRO A 96 5.06 18.52 0.24
C PRO A 96 5.56 17.58 1.32
N GLN A 97 6.63 17.97 1.99
CA GLN A 97 7.13 17.18 3.12
C GLN A 97 6.12 17.21 4.27
N ASN A 98 5.94 16.09 4.96
CA ASN A 98 5.15 15.98 6.18
C ASN A 98 5.50 17.10 7.16
N LYS A 99 4.47 17.81 7.66
CA LYS A 99 4.64 19.02 8.49
C LYS A 99 5.50 18.77 9.75
N LEU A 100 5.47 17.56 10.31
CA LEU A 100 6.26 17.20 11.50
C LEU A 100 7.71 16.83 11.16
N ALA A 101 7.97 16.46 9.92
CA ALA A 101 9.33 16.19 9.45
C ALA A 101 10.05 17.44 8.93
N ARG A 102 9.30 18.52 8.65
CA ARG A 102 9.88 19.81 8.22
C ARG A 102 10.74 20.38 9.35
N GLY A 103 11.93 20.79 9.00
CA GLY A 103 12.87 21.40 9.98
C GLY A 103 13.72 20.41 10.76
N LEU A 104 13.56 19.11 10.54
CA LEU A 104 14.54 18.13 11.01
C LEU A 104 15.85 18.32 10.24
N ASP A 105 16.98 18.16 10.93
CA ASP A 105 18.33 18.22 10.36
C ASP A 105 18.79 16.91 9.68
N TYR A 106 17.85 15.95 9.56
CA TYR A 106 18.06 14.65 8.93
C TYR A 106 16.77 14.21 8.19
N ASP A 107 16.93 13.26 7.30
CA ASP A 107 15.81 12.60 6.60
C ASP A 107 15.32 11.40 7.44
N PRO A 108 14.09 11.43 7.98
CA PRO A 108 13.56 10.34 8.79
C PRO A 108 13.35 9.05 7.99
N PHE A 109 13.05 9.15 6.69
CA PHE A 109 12.89 7.95 5.86
C PHE A 109 14.24 7.30 5.54
N GLU A 110 15.26 8.09 5.21
CA GLU A 110 16.63 7.58 5.04
C GLU A 110 17.14 6.88 6.31
N TYR A 111 16.87 7.48 7.48
CA TYR A 111 17.18 6.84 8.76
C TYR A 111 16.50 5.46 8.88
N ALA A 112 15.19 5.38 8.60
CA ALA A 112 14.44 4.13 8.67
C ALA A 112 14.98 3.06 7.70
N VAL A 113 15.31 3.45 6.46
CA VAL A 113 15.94 2.57 5.46
C VAL A 113 17.25 2.00 5.98
N ASN A 114 18.11 2.85 6.54
CA ASN A 114 19.42 2.43 7.07
C ASN A 114 19.29 1.54 8.32
N ALA A 115 18.37 1.87 9.24
CA ALA A 115 18.11 1.08 10.45
C ALA A 115 17.58 -0.33 10.09
N CYS A 116 16.64 -0.42 9.14
CA CYS A 116 16.14 -1.70 8.63
C CYS A 116 17.25 -2.52 7.97
N LYS A 117 18.01 -1.91 7.07
CA LYS A 117 19.16 -2.56 6.40
C LYS A 117 20.17 -3.13 7.40
N ASN A 118 20.56 -2.35 8.40
CA ASN A 118 21.52 -2.76 9.44
C ASN A 118 20.97 -3.86 10.35
N SER A 119 19.65 -4.02 10.38
CA SER A 119 18.94 -5.00 11.21
C SER A 119 18.54 -6.26 10.47
N GLY A 120 18.72 -6.33 9.14
CA GLY A 120 18.29 -7.43 8.30
C GLY A 120 16.76 -7.49 8.11
N ILE A 121 16.05 -6.40 8.42
CA ILE A 121 14.61 -6.23 8.22
C ILE A 121 14.40 -5.54 6.87
N LYS A 122 13.43 -6.01 6.09
CA LYS A 122 13.04 -5.39 4.82
C LYS A 122 12.12 -4.20 5.08
N ILE A 123 12.33 -3.12 4.33
CA ILE A 123 11.48 -1.93 4.39
C ILE A 123 10.69 -1.75 3.10
N HIS A 124 9.37 -1.62 3.25
CA HIS A 124 8.42 -1.34 2.18
C HIS A 124 7.86 0.07 2.38
N ALA A 125 7.97 0.90 1.37
CA ALA A 125 7.41 2.24 1.35
C ALA A 125 5.90 2.16 1.12
N TRP A 126 5.10 2.41 2.16
CA TRP A 126 3.65 2.40 2.05
C TRP A 126 3.14 3.77 1.60
N ILE A 127 2.36 3.75 0.54
CA ILE A 127 1.78 4.91 -0.16
C ILE A 127 0.28 4.72 -0.27
N ASN A 128 -0.50 5.70 0.16
CA ASN A 128 -1.88 5.86 -0.27
C ASN A 128 -1.87 6.66 -1.57
N PRO A 129 -2.37 6.13 -2.70
CA PRO A 129 -2.19 6.78 -3.99
C PRO A 129 -3.04 8.06 -4.19
N TYR A 130 -4.25 8.14 -3.61
CA TYR A 130 -5.21 9.17 -4.00
C TYR A 130 -5.70 10.08 -2.88
N ARG A 131 -5.55 9.69 -1.61
CA ARG A 131 -6.07 10.46 -0.50
C ARG A 131 -5.25 11.73 -0.24
N ILE A 132 -5.96 12.88 -0.17
CA ILE A 132 -5.38 14.15 0.29
C ILE A 132 -5.90 14.46 1.69
N ASN A 133 -7.22 14.45 1.88
CA ASN A 133 -7.87 14.65 3.18
C ASN A 133 -9.19 13.87 3.19
N ALA A 134 -9.36 12.91 4.09
CA ALA A 134 -10.60 12.14 4.19
C ALA A 134 -11.58 12.71 5.23
N ALA A 135 -11.18 13.73 5.99
CA ALA A 135 -11.98 14.28 7.10
C ALA A 135 -12.74 15.56 6.71
N SER A 136 -12.31 16.25 5.66
CA SER A 136 -12.89 17.52 5.23
C SER A 136 -12.58 17.78 3.75
N ASP A 137 -13.50 18.43 3.06
CA ASP A 137 -13.37 18.92 1.69
C ASP A 137 -12.97 20.41 1.62
N ASP A 138 -12.53 20.98 2.75
CA ASP A 138 -12.02 22.34 2.83
C ASP A 138 -10.62 22.46 2.21
N ILE A 139 -10.56 23.08 1.02
CA ILE A 139 -9.31 23.29 0.27
C ILE A 139 -8.38 24.33 0.92
N SER A 140 -8.88 25.17 1.85
CA SER A 140 -8.05 26.16 2.54
C SER A 140 -6.97 25.53 3.43
N ALA A 141 -7.14 24.25 3.79
CA ALA A 141 -6.19 23.47 4.59
C ALA A 141 -5.08 22.82 3.74
N LEU A 142 -5.16 22.89 2.40
CA LEU A 142 -4.14 22.35 1.51
C LEU A 142 -2.79 23.04 1.74
N ASP A 143 -1.75 22.26 1.58
CA ASP A 143 -0.39 22.80 1.56
C ASP A 143 -0.13 23.48 0.22
N ASN A 144 0.42 24.70 0.24
CA ASN A 144 0.66 25.48 -0.98
C ASN A 144 1.65 24.80 -1.95
N ASP A 145 2.50 23.92 -1.43
CA ASP A 145 3.43 23.13 -2.23
C ASP A 145 2.80 21.86 -2.79
N SER A 146 1.56 21.50 -2.38
CA SER A 146 0.90 20.28 -2.84
C SER A 146 0.48 20.40 -4.32
N PRO A 147 0.54 19.28 -5.06
CA PRO A 147 0.02 19.24 -6.44
C PRO A 147 -1.44 19.70 -6.53
N ALA A 148 -2.28 19.29 -5.58
CA ALA A 148 -3.68 19.67 -5.54
C ALA A 148 -3.89 21.17 -5.38
N TYR A 149 -3.12 21.82 -4.51
CA TYR A 149 -3.17 23.29 -4.38
C TYR A 149 -2.75 23.97 -5.68
N LYS A 150 -1.67 23.51 -6.30
CA LYS A 150 -1.15 24.08 -7.54
C LYS A 150 -2.17 23.99 -8.67
N TRP A 151 -2.78 22.81 -8.89
CA TRP A 151 -3.83 22.64 -9.90
C TRP A 151 -5.04 23.53 -9.68
N LEU A 152 -5.53 23.65 -8.43
CA LEU A 152 -6.70 24.48 -8.11
C LEU A 152 -6.43 26.00 -8.09
N ASN A 153 -5.18 26.46 -8.21
CA ASN A 153 -4.79 27.86 -8.11
C ASN A 153 -3.87 28.32 -9.26
N ASP A 154 -3.67 27.53 -10.29
CA ASP A 154 -3.01 27.97 -11.52
C ASP A 154 -4.04 28.62 -12.49
N ASP A 155 -3.57 29.10 -13.63
CA ASP A 155 -4.43 29.73 -14.65
C ASP A 155 -5.05 28.70 -15.63
N ASN A 156 -4.98 27.41 -15.33
CA ASN A 156 -5.45 26.32 -16.19
C ASN A 156 -6.66 25.57 -15.58
N PRO A 157 -7.91 25.96 -15.88
CA PRO A 157 -9.08 25.29 -15.31
C PRO A 157 -9.28 23.85 -15.83
N ASP A 158 -8.56 23.43 -16.88
CA ASP A 158 -8.72 22.09 -17.45
C ASP A 158 -8.12 21.01 -16.53
N ASN A 159 -7.19 21.39 -15.63
CA ASN A 159 -6.57 20.45 -14.68
C ASN A 159 -7.19 20.47 -13.28
N ASP A 160 -8.17 21.33 -13.01
CA ASP A 160 -8.95 21.33 -11.76
C ASP A 160 -9.59 19.96 -11.50
N ILE A 161 -9.97 19.24 -12.57
CA ILE A 161 -10.56 17.88 -12.49
C ILE A 161 -9.62 16.83 -11.93
N ASN A 162 -8.32 17.12 -11.79
CA ASN A 162 -7.35 16.27 -11.09
C ASN A 162 -7.66 16.14 -9.59
N VAL A 163 -8.45 17.07 -9.03
CA VAL A 163 -8.81 17.13 -7.61
C VAL A 163 -10.32 17.00 -7.46
N VAL A 164 -10.77 16.03 -6.67
CA VAL A 164 -12.20 15.82 -6.40
C VAL A 164 -12.51 16.09 -4.92
N ARG A 165 -13.62 16.79 -4.68
CA ARG A 165 -14.19 17.07 -3.36
C ARG A 165 -15.46 16.26 -3.19
N CYS A 166 -15.44 15.30 -2.25
CA CYS A 166 -16.57 14.41 -2.00
C CYS A 166 -16.53 13.95 -0.52
N GLY A 167 -16.98 14.81 0.41
CA GLY A 167 -16.84 14.55 1.85
C GLY A 167 -15.39 14.50 2.33
N GLY A 168 -14.46 14.71 1.44
CA GLY A 168 -13.02 14.75 1.58
C GLY A 168 -12.38 15.31 0.32
N ILE A 169 -11.06 15.37 0.26
CA ILE A 169 -10.30 15.80 -0.91
C ILE A 169 -9.46 14.63 -1.42
N TYR A 170 -9.57 14.34 -2.70
CA TYR A 170 -8.92 13.19 -3.34
C TYR A 170 -8.30 13.59 -4.67
N LEU A 171 -7.22 12.93 -5.05
CA LEU A 171 -6.75 12.92 -6.43
C LEU A 171 -7.71 12.08 -7.27
N ASN A 172 -8.02 12.53 -8.49
CA ASN A 172 -8.93 11.82 -9.38
C ASN A 172 -8.25 10.63 -10.08
N PRO A 173 -8.63 9.38 -9.81
CA PRO A 173 -7.99 8.22 -10.42
C PRO A 173 -8.13 8.17 -11.95
N ALA A 174 -9.13 8.86 -12.48
CA ALA A 174 -9.41 8.89 -13.92
C ALA A 174 -8.40 9.73 -14.71
N GLU A 175 -7.71 10.66 -14.05
CA GLU A 175 -6.88 11.63 -14.75
C GLU A 175 -5.45 11.11 -14.98
N SER A 176 -4.96 11.31 -16.22
CA SER A 176 -3.63 10.86 -16.61
C SER A 176 -2.52 11.59 -15.87
N GLU A 177 -2.68 12.87 -15.59
CA GLU A 177 -1.73 13.68 -14.82
C GLU A 177 -1.59 13.18 -13.38
N VAL A 178 -2.70 12.77 -12.76
CA VAL A 178 -2.69 12.15 -11.43
C VAL A 178 -1.93 10.84 -11.43
N ARG A 179 -2.21 9.97 -12.41
CA ARG A 179 -1.47 8.70 -12.53
C ARG A 179 0.01 8.93 -12.77
N GLN A 180 0.35 9.90 -13.62
CA GLN A 180 1.75 10.26 -13.89
C GLN A 180 2.46 10.80 -12.64
N LEU A 181 1.81 11.70 -11.88
CA LEU A 181 2.32 12.21 -10.62
C LEU A 181 2.67 11.08 -9.63
N ILE A 182 1.78 10.09 -9.48
CA ILE A 182 2.01 8.94 -8.59
C ILE A 182 3.20 8.12 -9.07
N ILE A 183 3.28 7.83 -10.36
CA ILE A 183 4.37 7.07 -10.98
C ILE A 183 5.71 7.80 -10.83
N ASP A 184 5.73 9.12 -11.06
CA ASP A 184 6.96 9.92 -10.94
C ASP A 184 7.43 10.02 -9.49
N GLY A 185 6.50 10.11 -8.54
CA GLY A 185 6.84 10.02 -7.12
C GLY A 185 7.40 8.65 -6.69
N ILE A 186 7.00 7.56 -7.36
CA ILE A 186 7.63 6.24 -7.16
C ILE A 186 9.02 6.20 -7.78
N ARG A 187 9.19 6.76 -8.98
CA ARG A 187 10.51 6.86 -9.62
C ARG A 187 11.49 7.67 -8.77
N GLU A 188 11.04 8.81 -8.25
CA GLU A 188 11.82 9.62 -7.31
C GLU A 188 12.26 8.80 -6.10
N LEU A 189 11.30 8.14 -5.44
CA LEU A 189 11.55 7.31 -4.27
C LEU A 189 12.64 6.26 -4.53
N LEU A 190 12.51 5.52 -5.63
CA LEU A 190 13.46 4.46 -6.00
C LEU A 190 14.81 4.98 -6.49
N SER A 191 14.88 6.24 -6.95
CA SER A 191 16.14 6.89 -7.31
C SER A 191 16.92 7.40 -6.09
N LYS A 192 16.19 7.80 -5.02
CA LYS A 192 16.78 8.34 -3.79
C LYS A 192 17.15 7.25 -2.77
N TYR A 193 16.38 6.15 -2.70
CA TYR A 193 16.53 5.14 -1.63
C TYR A 193 16.62 3.71 -2.16
N ILE A 194 17.42 2.89 -1.49
CA ILE A 194 17.48 1.45 -1.72
C ILE A 194 16.51 0.77 -0.74
N ILE A 195 15.28 0.54 -1.18
CA ILE A 195 14.21 -0.10 -0.41
C ILE A 195 13.91 -1.50 -0.93
N ASP A 196 13.19 -2.29 -0.15
CA ASP A 196 12.84 -3.67 -0.49
C ASP A 196 11.48 -3.78 -1.18
N GLY A 197 10.61 -2.77 -1.04
CA GLY A 197 9.30 -2.77 -1.71
C GLY A 197 8.59 -1.43 -1.71
N VAL A 198 7.57 -1.36 -2.57
CA VAL A 198 6.53 -0.32 -2.59
C VAL A 198 5.20 -0.99 -2.26
N HIS A 199 4.41 -0.38 -1.41
CA HIS A 199 3.17 -0.94 -0.91
C HIS A 199 2.01 0.05 -1.06
N PHE A 200 0.88 -0.41 -1.62
CA PHE A 200 -0.39 0.32 -1.64
C PHE A 200 -1.40 -0.33 -0.69
N ASP A 201 -2.27 0.50 -0.09
CA ASP A 201 -3.42 0.05 0.69
C ASP A 201 -4.67 -0.17 -0.19
N ASP A 202 -5.87 -0.15 0.40
CA ASP A 202 -7.16 -0.38 -0.26
C ASP A 202 -7.87 0.91 -0.71
N TYR A 203 -7.28 2.08 -0.52
CA TYR A 203 -7.92 3.36 -0.81
C TYR A 203 -7.74 3.77 -2.28
N PHE A 204 -8.48 3.13 -3.20
CA PHE A 204 -8.53 3.49 -4.61
C PHE A 204 -9.65 4.52 -4.87
N TYR A 205 -10.86 4.08 -5.19
CA TYR A 205 -12.00 5.01 -5.23
C TYR A 205 -12.64 5.13 -3.85
N PRO A 206 -12.93 6.35 -3.36
CA PRO A 206 -13.50 6.56 -2.03
C PRO A 206 -15.02 6.34 -1.99
N THR A 207 -15.69 6.27 -3.14
CA THR A 207 -17.15 6.22 -3.27
C THR A 207 -17.59 5.61 -4.58
N THR A 208 -18.82 5.08 -4.59
CA THR A 208 -19.52 4.63 -5.78
C THR A 208 -20.38 5.73 -6.43
N ASP A 209 -20.45 6.92 -5.83
CA ASP A 209 -21.23 8.04 -6.36
C ASP A 209 -20.77 8.38 -7.80
N PRO A 210 -21.68 8.38 -8.79
CA PRO A 210 -21.34 8.72 -10.17
C PRO A 210 -20.94 10.20 -10.36
N GLU A 211 -21.28 11.06 -9.41
CA GLU A 211 -20.89 12.48 -9.47
C GLU A 211 -19.39 12.69 -9.17
N PHE A 212 -18.71 11.69 -8.56
CA PHE A 212 -17.31 11.80 -8.16
C PHE A 212 -16.38 12.19 -9.34
N ASP A 213 -16.51 11.51 -10.46
CA ASP A 213 -15.67 11.71 -11.66
C ASP A 213 -16.51 11.94 -12.93
N LYS A 214 -17.72 12.48 -12.77
CA LYS A 214 -18.69 12.71 -13.83
C LYS A 214 -18.12 13.46 -15.05
N THR A 215 -17.36 14.51 -14.81
CA THR A 215 -16.76 15.31 -15.89
C THR A 215 -15.74 14.49 -16.68
N SER A 216 -14.86 13.76 -15.98
CA SER A 216 -13.85 12.90 -16.60
C SER A 216 -14.50 11.77 -17.41
N TYR A 217 -15.54 11.11 -16.87
CA TYR A 217 -16.26 10.08 -17.58
C TYR A 217 -17.02 10.63 -18.81
N ALA A 218 -17.63 11.81 -18.70
CA ALA A 218 -18.29 12.47 -19.85
C ALA A 218 -17.28 12.83 -20.95
N ASN A 219 -16.07 13.27 -20.60
CA ASN A 219 -15.00 13.54 -21.56
C ASN A 219 -14.50 12.24 -22.23
N TYR A 220 -14.34 11.18 -21.46
CA TYR A 220 -14.03 9.85 -22.00
C TYR A 220 -15.08 9.39 -23.01
N CYS A 221 -16.38 9.47 -22.67
CA CYS A 221 -17.48 9.07 -23.56
C CYS A 221 -17.56 9.86 -24.88
N LYS A 222 -17.10 11.13 -24.90
CA LYS A 222 -17.05 11.94 -26.11
C LYS A 222 -15.95 11.52 -27.09
N THR A 223 -14.85 10.96 -26.56
CA THR A 223 -13.65 10.65 -27.33
C THR A 223 -13.48 9.17 -27.67
N ALA A 224 -14.09 8.28 -26.86
CA ALA A 224 -14.03 6.85 -27.08
C ALA A 224 -14.96 6.42 -28.21
N GLU A 225 -14.48 5.60 -29.13
CA GLU A 225 -15.30 5.04 -30.21
C GLU A 225 -16.42 4.13 -29.69
N ASN A 226 -16.12 3.33 -28.66
CA ASN A 226 -17.04 2.44 -27.97
C ASN A 226 -16.88 2.59 -26.44
N PRO A 227 -17.53 3.58 -25.81
CA PRO A 227 -17.40 3.82 -24.39
C PRO A 227 -17.91 2.62 -23.57
N ILE A 228 -17.13 2.20 -22.59
CA ILE A 228 -17.53 1.17 -21.62
C ILE A 228 -18.30 1.78 -20.44
N ALA A 229 -19.01 0.96 -19.68
CA ALA A 229 -19.78 1.39 -18.52
C ALA A 229 -18.88 2.06 -17.46
N LEU A 230 -19.46 2.97 -16.65
CA LEU A 230 -18.74 3.75 -15.64
C LEU A 230 -17.89 2.88 -14.70
N ASP A 231 -18.47 1.79 -14.19
CA ASP A 231 -17.80 0.91 -13.25
C ASP A 231 -16.59 0.19 -13.89
N ASP A 232 -16.73 -0.26 -15.14
CA ASP A 232 -15.64 -0.88 -15.88
C ASP A 232 -14.55 0.13 -16.22
N TRP A 233 -14.94 1.37 -16.54
CA TRP A 233 -14.01 2.46 -16.79
C TRP A 233 -13.22 2.86 -15.53
N ARG A 234 -13.87 2.92 -14.36
CA ARG A 234 -13.19 3.14 -13.07
C ARG A 234 -12.17 2.05 -12.78
N ARG A 235 -12.55 0.76 -12.96
CA ARG A 235 -11.61 -0.37 -12.82
C ARG A 235 -10.44 -0.27 -13.80
N ALA A 236 -10.70 0.09 -15.04
CA ALA A 236 -9.64 0.28 -16.04
C ALA A 236 -8.65 1.40 -15.66
N ASN A 237 -9.12 2.49 -15.05
CA ASN A 237 -8.25 3.57 -14.54
C ASN A 237 -7.33 3.10 -13.41
N VAL A 238 -7.86 2.34 -12.45
CA VAL A 238 -7.05 1.75 -11.37
C VAL A 238 -6.04 0.75 -11.95
N ASN A 239 -6.47 -0.13 -12.85
CA ASN A 239 -5.58 -1.09 -13.52
C ASN A 239 -4.45 -0.38 -14.28
N THR A 240 -4.75 0.74 -14.95
CA THR A 240 -3.75 1.55 -15.67
C THR A 240 -2.71 2.14 -14.72
N LEU A 241 -3.11 2.65 -13.54
CA LEU A 241 -2.16 3.11 -12.53
C LEU A 241 -1.25 1.97 -12.09
N LEU A 242 -1.83 0.82 -11.70
CA LEU A 242 -1.04 -0.31 -11.18
C LEU A 242 -0.03 -0.84 -12.21
N ALA A 243 -0.45 -0.97 -13.48
CA ALA A 243 0.45 -1.37 -14.55
C ALA A 243 1.61 -0.38 -14.74
N GLY A 244 1.33 0.93 -14.71
CA GLY A 244 2.34 1.99 -14.78
C GLY A 244 3.29 1.99 -13.58
N CYS A 245 2.78 1.82 -12.38
CA CYS A 245 3.58 1.71 -11.16
C CYS A 245 4.48 0.47 -11.20
N ARG A 246 3.93 -0.71 -11.56
CA ARG A 246 4.72 -1.93 -11.70
C ARG A 246 5.86 -1.75 -12.72
N ALA A 247 5.55 -1.19 -13.90
CA ALA A 247 6.56 -0.93 -14.93
C ALA A 247 7.67 0.01 -14.40
N ALA A 248 7.33 1.08 -13.69
CA ALA A 248 8.30 2.00 -13.09
C ALA A 248 9.16 1.30 -12.02
N ILE A 249 8.53 0.53 -11.12
CA ILE A 249 9.23 -0.21 -10.07
C ILE A 249 10.21 -1.21 -10.68
N LYS A 250 9.78 -2.01 -11.65
CA LYS A 250 10.63 -3.02 -12.28
C LYS A 250 11.74 -2.41 -13.12
N SER A 251 11.52 -1.28 -13.77
CA SER A 251 12.54 -0.60 -14.57
C SER A 251 13.71 -0.05 -13.74
N ILE A 252 13.45 0.39 -12.49
CA ILE A 252 14.47 1.01 -11.62
C ILE A 252 14.98 0.02 -10.56
N GLY A 253 14.06 -0.67 -9.87
CA GLY A 253 14.36 -1.58 -8.78
C GLY A 253 14.65 -3.02 -9.20
N GLY A 254 14.27 -3.39 -10.42
CA GLY A 254 14.33 -4.78 -10.91
C GLY A 254 13.44 -5.71 -10.07
N GLU A 255 13.70 -7.02 -10.14
CA GLU A 255 12.98 -8.03 -9.35
C GLU A 255 13.25 -7.95 -7.85
N ARG A 256 14.25 -7.17 -7.43
CA ARG A 256 14.60 -6.97 -6.03
C ARG A 256 13.52 -6.18 -5.26
N VAL A 257 12.82 -5.26 -5.92
CA VAL A 257 11.80 -4.42 -5.28
C VAL A 257 10.43 -5.06 -5.43
N ASP A 258 9.85 -5.49 -4.32
CA ASP A 258 8.52 -6.07 -4.25
C ASP A 258 7.45 -4.98 -4.43
N PHE A 259 6.48 -5.18 -5.29
CA PHE A 259 5.29 -4.35 -5.35
C PHE A 259 4.15 -5.09 -4.69
N SER A 260 3.63 -4.55 -3.59
CA SER A 260 2.54 -5.19 -2.83
C SER A 260 1.32 -4.30 -2.69
N ILE A 261 0.14 -4.92 -2.59
CA ILE A 261 -1.14 -4.24 -2.42
C ILE A 261 -1.92 -4.95 -1.32
N SER A 262 -2.55 -4.18 -0.39
CA SER A 262 -3.41 -4.71 0.65
C SER A 262 -4.88 -4.30 0.45
N PRO A 263 -5.64 -5.03 -0.38
CA PRO A 263 -7.05 -4.78 -0.62
C PRO A 263 -7.92 -5.14 0.59
N ALA A 264 -9.16 -4.67 0.59
CA ALA A 264 -10.16 -5.03 1.59
C ALA A 264 -10.44 -6.55 1.62
N ALA A 265 -11.00 -7.06 2.71
CA ALA A 265 -11.24 -8.49 2.89
C ALA A 265 -12.19 -9.10 1.87
N SER A 266 -13.28 -8.43 1.54
CA SER A 266 -14.28 -8.93 0.59
C SER A 266 -13.84 -8.71 -0.85
N ILE A 267 -13.69 -9.78 -1.61
CA ILE A 267 -13.34 -9.74 -3.04
C ILE A 267 -14.41 -9.01 -3.84
N ASP A 268 -15.69 -9.27 -3.53
CA ASP A 268 -16.81 -8.64 -4.23
C ASP A 268 -16.86 -7.13 -3.98
N LYS A 269 -16.67 -6.68 -2.72
CA LYS A 269 -16.59 -5.24 -2.41
C LYS A 269 -15.38 -4.56 -3.04
N ASN A 270 -14.25 -5.23 -3.14
CA ASN A 270 -13.14 -4.70 -3.91
C ASN A 270 -13.56 -4.38 -5.34
N TYR A 271 -14.29 -5.30 -5.99
CA TYR A 271 -14.72 -5.14 -7.37
C TYR A 271 -15.82 -4.10 -7.54
N THR A 272 -16.84 -4.08 -6.64
CA THR A 272 -18.04 -3.23 -6.79
C THR A 272 -17.87 -1.85 -6.18
N ASP A 273 -17.26 -1.74 -4.98
CA ASP A 273 -17.27 -0.52 -4.18
C ASP A 273 -15.97 0.27 -4.32
N TYR A 274 -14.83 -0.43 -4.51
CA TYR A 274 -13.49 0.19 -4.60
C TYR A 274 -12.91 0.17 -6.01
N TYR A 275 -13.63 -0.47 -6.97
CA TYR A 275 -13.19 -0.61 -8.36
C TYR A 275 -11.82 -1.28 -8.51
N ALA A 276 -11.53 -2.19 -7.58
CA ALA A 276 -10.30 -2.96 -7.46
C ALA A 276 -10.54 -4.40 -7.96
N ASP A 277 -10.15 -4.71 -9.19
CA ASP A 277 -10.29 -6.05 -9.78
C ASP A 277 -9.16 -6.97 -9.32
N VAL A 278 -9.21 -7.37 -8.05
CA VAL A 278 -8.16 -8.17 -7.40
C VAL A 278 -7.95 -9.54 -8.06
N LYS A 279 -9.00 -10.12 -8.65
CA LYS A 279 -8.88 -11.40 -9.38
C LYS A 279 -8.05 -11.23 -10.64
N LEU A 280 -8.31 -10.17 -11.41
CA LEU A 280 -7.51 -9.82 -12.58
C LEU A 280 -6.06 -9.50 -12.17
N TRP A 281 -5.87 -8.73 -11.11
CA TRP A 281 -4.55 -8.31 -10.67
C TRP A 281 -3.66 -9.49 -10.29
N VAL A 282 -4.20 -10.48 -9.57
CA VAL A 282 -3.44 -11.70 -9.24
C VAL A 282 -3.19 -12.51 -10.49
N LYS A 283 -4.23 -12.80 -11.30
CA LYS A 283 -4.13 -13.62 -12.50
C LYS A 283 -3.06 -13.09 -13.46
N ASP A 284 -3.04 -11.79 -13.71
CA ASP A 284 -2.19 -11.16 -14.71
C ASP A 284 -0.88 -10.58 -14.09
N GLY A 285 -0.69 -10.74 -12.77
CA GLY A 285 0.54 -10.36 -12.09
C GLY A 285 0.77 -8.85 -12.05
N PHE A 286 -0.25 -8.05 -11.68
CA PHE A 286 -0.11 -6.60 -11.51
C PHE A 286 0.77 -6.21 -10.31
N MET A 287 0.99 -7.12 -9.39
CA MET A 287 1.87 -6.97 -8.23
C MET A 287 2.66 -8.26 -7.97
N ASP A 288 3.61 -8.20 -7.06
CA ASP A 288 4.40 -9.36 -6.62
C ASP A 288 3.81 -10.02 -5.36
N THR A 289 3.12 -9.23 -4.52
CA THR A 289 2.51 -9.72 -3.27
C THR A 289 1.15 -9.08 -3.06
N ILE A 290 0.11 -9.89 -2.81
CA ILE A 290 -1.20 -9.41 -2.38
C ILE A 290 -1.40 -9.71 -0.90
N ILE A 291 -1.92 -8.71 -0.13
CA ILE A 291 -2.03 -8.77 1.33
C ILE A 291 -3.43 -8.37 1.77
N PRO A 292 -4.48 -9.17 1.49
CA PRO A 292 -5.84 -8.82 1.87
C PRO A 292 -6.00 -8.62 3.37
N GLN A 293 -6.80 -7.62 3.77
CA GLN A 293 -7.02 -7.20 5.14
C GLN A 293 -8.13 -8.04 5.79
N LEU A 294 -7.83 -9.27 6.23
CA LEU A 294 -8.79 -10.18 6.86
C LEU A 294 -9.04 -9.79 8.33
N TYR A 295 -9.59 -8.60 8.54
CA TYR A 295 -9.81 -7.98 9.85
C TYR A 295 -11.11 -8.47 10.51
N PHE A 296 -11.38 -9.78 10.48
CA PHE A 296 -12.56 -10.43 11.00
C PHE A 296 -12.19 -11.59 11.92
N GLY A 297 -13.05 -11.87 12.90
CA GLY A 297 -12.90 -13.01 13.80
C GLY A 297 -13.36 -14.34 13.18
N PHE A 298 -13.17 -15.43 13.91
CA PHE A 298 -13.65 -16.74 13.51
C PHE A 298 -15.17 -16.88 13.67
N ASP A 299 -15.73 -16.19 14.66
CA ASP A 299 -17.15 -16.25 15.06
C ASP A 299 -17.97 -15.05 14.53
N TYR A 300 -17.55 -14.44 13.39
CA TYR A 300 -18.29 -13.33 12.81
C TYR A 300 -19.70 -13.77 12.39
N PRO A 301 -20.78 -13.02 12.75
CA PRO A 301 -22.17 -13.46 12.55
C PRO A 301 -22.54 -13.74 11.10
N ASN A 302 -22.02 -12.97 10.16
CA ASN A 302 -22.14 -13.31 8.74
C ASN A 302 -21.01 -14.25 8.35
N ASN A 303 -21.36 -15.49 8.07
CA ASN A 303 -20.42 -16.57 7.78
C ASN A 303 -19.47 -16.26 6.60
N ASP A 304 -19.91 -15.46 5.60
CA ASP A 304 -19.06 -15.04 4.47
C ASP A 304 -17.88 -14.16 4.91
N TYR A 305 -18.00 -13.53 6.07
CA TYR A 305 -16.95 -12.69 6.66
C TYR A 305 -16.19 -13.40 7.82
N CYS A 306 -16.51 -14.64 8.16
CA CYS A 306 -15.68 -15.39 9.09
C CYS A 306 -14.26 -15.56 8.53
N PHE A 307 -13.26 -15.42 9.41
CA PHE A 307 -11.84 -15.47 9.02
C PHE A 307 -11.49 -16.68 8.13
N ASP A 308 -11.92 -17.89 8.51
CA ASP A 308 -11.59 -19.11 7.76
C ASP A 308 -12.22 -19.13 6.35
N ASN A 309 -13.40 -18.57 6.17
CA ASN A 309 -14.04 -18.49 4.87
C ASN A 309 -13.39 -17.46 3.96
N LEU A 310 -13.08 -16.28 4.50
CA LEU A 310 -12.30 -15.27 3.78
C LEU A 310 -10.91 -15.81 3.40
N LEU A 311 -10.22 -16.47 4.32
CA LEU A 311 -8.93 -17.10 4.03
C LEU A 311 -9.02 -18.11 2.89
N LYS A 312 -10.05 -18.98 2.91
CA LYS A 312 -10.29 -19.97 1.85
C LYS A 312 -10.57 -19.30 0.51
N GLU A 313 -11.36 -18.23 0.49
CA GLU A 313 -11.65 -17.47 -0.72
C GLU A 313 -10.39 -16.84 -1.31
N TRP A 314 -9.59 -16.15 -0.49
CA TRP A 314 -8.33 -15.55 -0.95
C TRP A 314 -7.29 -16.57 -1.39
N VAL A 315 -7.22 -17.72 -0.75
CA VAL A 315 -6.37 -18.83 -1.23
C VAL A 315 -6.79 -19.27 -2.63
N SER A 316 -8.10 -19.38 -2.92
CA SER A 316 -8.58 -19.74 -4.25
C SER A 316 -8.18 -18.73 -5.34
N VAL A 317 -8.06 -17.45 -4.99
CA VAL A 317 -7.54 -16.39 -5.89
C VAL A 317 -6.02 -16.47 -5.97
N GLY A 318 -5.32 -16.59 -4.83
CA GLY A 318 -3.85 -16.60 -4.76
C GLY A 318 -3.22 -17.69 -5.59
N ILE A 319 -3.80 -18.89 -5.63
CA ILE A 319 -3.25 -20.02 -6.41
C ILE A 319 -3.43 -19.88 -7.93
N THR A 320 -4.11 -18.86 -8.42
CA THR A 320 -4.29 -18.63 -9.87
C THR A 320 -3.01 -18.17 -10.57
N ASN A 321 -2.03 -17.65 -9.83
CA ASN A 321 -0.73 -17.25 -10.34
C ASN A 321 0.37 -17.49 -9.29
N GLU A 322 1.22 -18.48 -9.52
CA GLU A 322 2.31 -18.85 -8.59
C GLU A 322 3.41 -17.78 -8.43
N ASN A 323 3.47 -16.81 -9.34
CA ASN A 323 4.42 -15.69 -9.26
C ASN A 323 3.92 -14.57 -8.33
N VAL A 324 2.65 -14.60 -7.89
CA VAL A 324 2.07 -13.64 -6.95
C VAL A 324 1.97 -14.29 -5.58
N LYS A 325 2.67 -13.73 -4.61
CA LYS A 325 2.63 -14.20 -3.21
C LYS A 325 1.34 -13.75 -2.53
N LEU A 326 0.76 -14.62 -1.71
CA LEU A 326 -0.38 -14.31 -0.85
C LEU A 326 0.11 -14.23 0.61
N ALA A 327 0.06 -13.05 1.22
CA ALA A 327 0.18 -12.88 2.66
C ALA A 327 -1.15 -12.35 3.22
N ILE A 328 -1.41 -12.52 4.53
CA ILE A 328 -2.70 -12.18 5.12
C ILE A 328 -2.55 -11.04 6.13
N GLY A 329 -3.30 -9.96 5.95
CA GLY A 329 -3.41 -8.86 6.89
C GLY A 329 -4.27 -9.23 8.10
N LEU A 330 -3.75 -9.04 9.31
CA LEU A 330 -4.41 -9.36 10.57
C LEU A 330 -4.56 -8.10 11.44
N ALA A 331 -5.59 -8.07 12.31
CA ALA A 331 -6.05 -6.87 13.02
C ALA A 331 -5.87 -6.91 14.55
N PRO A 332 -4.66 -6.95 15.10
CA PRO A 332 -4.45 -6.88 16.54
C PRO A 332 -5.04 -5.62 17.19
N TYR A 333 -5.33 -4.55 16.45
CA TYR A 333 -5.97 -3.35 17.00
C TYR A 333 -7.40 -3.58 17.50
N LYS A 334 -8.05 -4.66 17.10
CA LYS A 334 -9.39 -5.02 17.57
C LYS A 334 -9.39 -5.67 18.96
N LEU A 335 -8.25 -6.10 19.46
CA LEU A 335 -8.16 -6.68 20.81
C LEU A 335 -8.66 -5.72 21.88
N GLY A 336 -9.54 -6.21 22.77
CA GLY A 336 -10.15 -5.42 23.82
C GLY A 336 -11.29 -4.49 23.37
N THR A 337 -11.67 -4.51 22.09
CA THR A 337 -12.77 -3.69 21.57
C THR A 337 -14.12 -4.41 21.64
N ASP A 338 -15.20 -3.64 21.71
CA ASP A 338 -16.58 -4.12 21.73
C ASP A 338 -17.49 -3.44 20.70
N ASN A 339 -16.88 -2.86 19.67
CA ASN A 339 -17.58 -2.11 18.62
C ASN A 339 -17.92 -2.95 17.38
N GLU A 340 -17.50 -4.21 17.34
CA GLU A 340 -17.64 -5.10 16.20
C GLU A 340 -18.74 -6.14 16.43
N PRO A 341 -19.38 -6.67 15.38
CA PRO A 341 -20.39 -7.73 15.54
C PRO A 341 -19.86 -9.03 16.18
N ASP A 342 -18.56 -9.32 16.06
CA ASP A 342 -17.83 -10.43 16.68
C ASP A 342 -17.16 -10.05 18.01
N THR A 343 -17.77 -9.13 18.72
CA THR A 343 -17.28 -8.48 19.95
C THR A 343 -16.76 -9.44 21.01
N ALA A 344 -17.47 -10.56 21.25
CA ALA A 344 -17.09 -11.48 22.36
C ALA A 344 -15.70 -12.09 22.13
N GLU A 345 -15.37 -12.41 20.88
CA GLU A 345 -14.08 -13.00 20.50
C GLU A 345 -12.94 -11.97 20.66
N TRP A 346 -13.15 -10.71 20.24
CA TRP A 346 -12.15 -9.66 20.35
C TRP A 346 -12.01 -9.09 21.76
N LYS A 347 -13.14 -8.91 22.45
CA LYS A 347 -13.16 -8.29 23.80
C LYS A 347 -12.50 -9.18 24.86
N ASN A 348 -12.74 -10.48 24.79
CA ASN A 348 -12.32 -11.42 25.84
C ASN A 348 -11.22 -12.40 25.36
N GLY A 349 -10.98 -12.48 24.05
CA GLY A 349 -10.00 -13.41 23.50
C GLY A 349 -8.57 -12.92 23.68
N THR A 350 -7.68 -13.82 24.05
CA THR A 350 -6.24 -13.57 24.19
C THR A 350 -5.40 -14.37 23.20
N ASP A 351 -6.04 -15.13 22.30
CA ASP A 351 -5.36 -16.03 21.37
C ASP A 351 -5.79 -15.89 19.90
N ILE A 352 -6.73 -14.98 19.60
CA ILE A 352 -7.34 -14.86 18.27
C ILE A 352 -6.29 -14.63 17.17
N ILE A 353 -5.37 -13.68 17.36
CA ILE A 353 -4.29 -13.41 16.38
C ILE A 353 -3.33 -14.60 16.28
N ALA A 354 -2.98 -15.24 17.39
CA ALA A 354 -2.13 -16.43 17.37
C ALA A 354 -2.80 -17.58 16.60
N ARG A 355 -4.11 -17.79 16.75
CA ARG A 355 -4.89 -18.75 15.97
C ARG A 355 -4.91 -18.40 14.49
N GLN A 356 -5.11 -17.13 14.14
CA GLN A 356 -5.08 -16.64 12.76
C GLN A 356 -3.69 -16.84 12.12
N ILE A 357 -2.61 -16.51 12.83
CA ILE A 357 -1.24 -16.79 12.39
C ILE A 357 -1.06 -18.28 12.13
N LYS A 358 -1.54 -19.15 13.03
CA LYS A 358 -1.46 -20.60 12.86
C LYS A 358 -2.23 -21.09 11.65
N SER A 359 -3.44 -20.54 11.37
CA SER A 359 -4.20 -20.86 10.16
C SER A 359 -3.43 -20.46 8.90
N CYS A 360 -2.80 -19.26 8.89
CA CYS A 360 -1.96 -18.80 7.78
C CYS A 360 -0.73 -19.71 7.58
N THR A 361 0.02 -20.03 8.65
CA THR A 361 1.27 -20.80 8.56
C THR A 361 1.05 -22.27 8.19
N ASN A 362 -0.11 -22.82 8.54
CA ASN A 362 -0.49 -24.19 8.16
C ASN A 362 -1.03 -24.29 6.73
N ASN A 363 -1.27 -23.17 6.05
CA ASN A 363 -1.79 -23.17 4.70
C ASN A 363 -0.64 -22.99 3.69
N GLY A 364 -0.36 -24.02 2.91
CA GLY A 364 0.76 -24.04 1.96
C GLY A 364 0.69 -23.00 0.83
N ALA A 365 -0.48 -22.38 0.60
CA ALA A 365 -0.64 -21.29 -0.38
C ALA A 365 -0.38 -19.91 0.22
N VAL A 366 -0.32 -19.77 1.54
CA VAL A 366 -0.07 -18.50 2.23
C VAL A 366 1.42 -18.38 2.54
N THR A 367 2.04 -17.32 2.04
CA THR A 367 3.49 -17.09 2.21
C THR A 367 3.83 -16.34 3.48
N GLY A 368 2.84 -15.73 4.17
CA GLY A 368 3.07 -14.99 5.39
C GLY A 368 1.85 -14.25 5.93
N TYR A 369 2.09 -13.37 6.89
CA TYR A 369 1.07 -12.52 7.48
C TYR A 369 1.64 -11.12 7.79
N VAL A 370 0.77 -10.13 7.88
CA VAL A 370 1.14 -8.75 8.24
C VAL A 370 0.19 -8.22 9.31
N LEU A 371 0.73 -7.64 10.38
CA LEU A 371 -0.02 -7.19 11.55
C LEU A 371 -0.34 -5.69 11.46
N PHE A 372 -1.60 -5.33 11.57
CA PHE A 372 -2.04 -3.93 11.61
C PHE A 372 -2.50 -3.57 13.03
N SER A 373 -1.73 -2.79 13.78
CA SER A 373 -0.51 -2.11 13.45
C SER A 373 0.54 -2.27 14.57
N TYR A 374 1.69 -1.65 14.41
CA TYR A 374 2.81 -1.73 15.36
C TYR A 374 2.39 -1.40 16.81
N SER A 375 1.71 -0.27 17.03
CA SER A 375 1.30 0.16 18.36
C SER A 375 0.30 -0.81 19.00
N SER A 376 -0.53 -1.47 18.19
CA SER A 376 -1.52 -2.43 18.69
C SER A 376 -0.90 -3.74 19.14
N VAL A 377 0.18 -4.18 18.48
CA VAL A 377 0.92 -5.40 18.85
C VAL A 377 1.75 -5.19 20.12
N PHE A 378 2.35 -4.00 20.27
CA PHE A 378 3.27 -3.70 21.37
C PHE A 378 2.68 -2.77 22.43
N SER A 379 1.35 -2.70 22.52
CA SER A 379 0.62 -2.01 23.60
C SER A 379 0.95 -2.61 24.97
N LYS A 380 0.89 -1.76 26.01
CA LYS A 380 1.06 -2.19 27.40
C LYS A 380 -0.24 -2.75 28.02
N ALA A 381 -1.36 -2.77 27.29
CA ALA A 381 -2.61 -3.34 27.79
C ALA A 381 -2.43 -4.84 28.08
N GLU A 382 -2.98 -5.31 29.20
CA GLU A 382 -2.81 -6.69 29.70
C GLU A 382 -3.19 -7.72 28.63
N GLN A 383 -4.36 -7.59 28.01
CA GLN A 383 -4.83 -8.50 26.96
C GLN A 383 -3.88 -8.54 25.77
N THR A 384 -3.28 -7.39 25.36
CA THR A 384 -2.28 -7.33 24.30
C THR A 384 -1.01 -8.07 24.70
N GLN A 385 -0.58 -7.97 25.95
CA GLN A 385 0.61 -8.68 26.43
C GLN A 385 0.38 -10.20 26.48
N GLU A 386 -0.78 -10.66 26.91
CA GLU A 386 -1.16 -12.08 26.85
C GLU A 386 -1.16 -12.59 25.40
N GLN A 387 -1.77 -11.82 24.49
CA GLN A 387 -1.78 -12.13 23.05
C GLN A 387 -0.36 -12.17 22.47
N LEU A 388 0.52 -11.26 22.88
CA LEU A 388 1.91 -11.23 22.45
C LEU A 388 2.66 -12.52 22.83
N GLU A 389 2.44 -13.03 24.06
CA GLU A 389 3.04 -14.29 24.49
C GLU A 389 2.48 -15.49 23.67
N LYS A 390 1.19 -15.50 23.36
CA LYS A 390 0.58 -16.53 22.49
C LYS A 390 1.14 -16.49 21.06
N ILE A 391 1.37 -15.28 20.53
CA ILE A 391 2.03 -15.13 19.22
C ILE A 391 3.44 -15.71 19.27
N LYS A 392 4.24 -15.40 20.31
CA LYS A 392 5.59 -15.96 20.48
C LYS A 392 5.59 -17.50 20.54
N GLU A 393 4.62 -18.10 21.23
CA GLU A 393 4.48 -19.55 21.29
C GLU A 393 4.22 -20.19 19.90
N VAL A 394 3.47 -19.50 19.02
CA VAL A 394 3.16 -20.02 17.68
C VAL A 394 4.34 -19.86 16.73
N ILE A 395 5.07 -18.75 16.79
CA ILE A 395 6.20 -18.50 15.89
C ILE A 395 7.49 -19.22 16.30
N ALA A 396 7.58 -19.74 17.55
CA ALA A 396 8.72 -20.49 18.03
C ALA A 396 8.73 -21.97 17.58
N LYS A 397 7.60 -22.46 17.04
CA LYS A 397 7.39 -23.83 16.54
C LYS A 397 7.66 -23.93 15.05
#